data_f6a9312f3395096ae2660aaa12a16001
#
_entry.id   f6a9312f3395096ae2660aaa12a16001
#
_cell.length_a   1.000
_cell.length_b   1.000
_cell.length_c   1.000
_cell.angle_alpha   90.00
_cell.angle_beta   90.00
_cell.angle_gamma   90.00
#
_symmetry.space_group_name_H-M   'P 1'
#
loop_
_entity.id
_entity.type
_entity.pdbx_description
1 polymer ?
#
loop_
_entity_poly.entity_id
_entity_poly.type
_entity_poly.pdbx_seq_one_letter_code
_entity_poly.pdbx_strand_id
1 'polypeptide(L)'
;MNRFAKSWASAALSLVVGVALMLGLPGVMDDYTLIEVTIYAVMAILGVSLGFIWGFGGILCFGQAAFFGLGSYTYAIAVTNLGDSTVPFLLAIVVPGLFAALLGYVIFYGRLSDVYMGVITLTVTLILFNLINSTAGPEWRIGNAPLGGFNGIPGIQTLNWPGQQDKVLTPKDLFYVTFTCLLLVYVGLRVLIASKIGRVIVAAKENEQRVLLLGYDARVYKLFSFTLGGAIAGLAGCLFANWGAFTSPTIFGLAQSAQIIIWVIVGGLGTLVGPIVGAVLIQWITSQIGTQQAFNSNLVLGGILVVFVLLVPRGIVPTIGDLIDMAWRRWRKAPDAAPIPTPAAADSAP
;
A
#
# COMPACT_ATOMS: atom_id res chain seq x y z
N MET A 1 -7.24 11.72 -28.21
CA MET A 1 -6.69 12.24 -26.95
C MET A 1 -5.74 11.18 -26.41
N ASN A 2 -4.43 11.47 -26.37
CA ASN A 2 -3.37 10.49 -26.13
C ASN A 2 -3.56 9.77 -24.79
N ARG A 3 -3.28 8.47 -24.72
CA ARG A 3 -3.33 7.64 -23.49
C ARG A 3 -2.57 8.29 -22.31
N PHE A 4 -1.50 9.02 -22.61
CA PHE A 4 -0.74 9.82 -21.64
C PHE A 4 -1.57 10.95 -21.01
N ALA A 5 -2.28 11.75 -21.79
CA ALA A 5 -3.10 12.85 -21.28
C ALA A 5 -4.26 12.35 -20.39
N LYS A 6 -4.88 11.21 -20.75
CA LYS A 6 -5.93 10.57 -19.93
C LYS A 6 -5.38 10.05 -18.59
N SER A 7 -4.16 9.56 -18.58
CA SER A 7 -3.45 9.09 -17.38
C SER A 7 -3.11 10.23 -16.42
N TRP A 8 -2.68 11.40 -16.92
CA TRP A 8 -2.38 12.55 -16.07
C TRP A 8 -3.64 13.24 -15.55
N ALA A 9 -4.71 13.29 -16.34
CA ALA A 9 -5.99 13.84 -15.89
C ALA A 9 -6.60 12.99 -14.75
N SER A 10 -6.54 11.65 -14.83
CA SER A 10 -6.99 10.80 -13.74
C SER A 10 -6.13 10.94 -12.48
N ALA A 11 -4.82 11.15 -12.63
CA ALA A 11 -3.92 11.39 -11.51
C ALA A 11 -4.19 12.75 -10.84
N ALA A 12 -4.42 13.79 -11.62
CA ALA A 12 -4.81 15.11 -11.10
C ALA A 12 -6.15 15.05 -10.36
N LEU A 13 -7.12 14.34 -10.91
CA LEU A 13 -8.42 14.14 -10.25
C LEU A 13 -8.28 13.43 -8.90
N SER A 14 -7.53 12.33 -8.84
CA SER A 14 -7.31 11.60 -7.58
C SER A 14 -6.55 12.42 -6.54
N LEU A 15 -5.61 13.26 -6.97
CA LEU A 15 -4.90 14.19 -6.09
C LEU A 15 -5.83 15.28 -5.55
N VAL A 16 -6.65 15.90 -6.43
CA VAL A 16 -7.64 16.91 -6.01
C VAL A 16 -8.63 16.32 -5.01
N VAL A 17 -9.13 15.11 -5.28
CA VAL A 17 -10.03 14.40 -4.34
C VAL A 17 -9.31 14.14 -3.01
N GLY A 18 -8.05 13.66 -3.03
CA GLY A 18 -7.27 13.42 -1.82
C GLY A 18 -7.06 14.69 -1.00
N VAL A 19 -6.70 15.81 -1.64
CA VAL A 19 -6.54 17.11 -0.96
C VAL A 19 -7.87 17.63 -0.43
N ALA A 20 -8.96 17.48 -1.19
CA ALA A 20 -10.30 17.88 -0.75
C ALA A 20 -10.76 17.08 0.48
N LEU A 21 -10.48 15.77 0.52
CA LEU A 21 -10.74 14.93 1.70
C LEU A 21 -9.88 15.36 2.89
N MET A 22 -8.58 15.62 2.68
CA MET A 22 -7.67 16.07 3.73
C MET A 22 -8.13 17.37 4.40
N LEU A 23 -8.64 18.32 3.61
CA LEU A 23 -9.06 19.62 4.13
C LEU A 23 -10.52 19.61 4.65
N GLY A 24 -11.39 18.80 4.04
CA GLY A 24 -12.82 18.80 4.35
C GLY A 24 -13.18 17.92 5.56
N LEU A 25 -12.56 16.74 5.71
CA LEU A 25 -12.92 15.79 6.76
C LEU A 25 -12.78 16.35 8.19
N PRO A 26 -11.68 17.05 8.56
CA PRO A 26 -11.50 17.55 9.93
C PRO A 26 -12.47 18.68 10.33
N GLY A 27 -13.17 19.27 9.34
CA GLY A 27 -14.19 20.29 9.59
C GLY A 27 -15.60 19.72 9.82
N VAL A 28 -15.85 18.47 9.41
CA VAL A 28 -17.18 17.85 9.44
C VAL A 28 -17.25 16.69 10.44
N MET A 29 -16.12 16.03 10.72
CA MET A 29 -16.04 14.84 11.56
C MET A 29 -15.62 15.19 12.99
N ASP A 30 -16.13 14.43 13.96
CA ASP A 30 -15.69 14.44 15.34
C ASP A 30 -14.31 13.75 15.50
N ASP A 31 -13.65 14.01 16.62
CA ASP A 31 -12.29 13.51 16.84
C ASP A 31 -12.20 11.97 16.86
N TYR A 32 -13.28 11.27 17.29
CA TYR A 32 -13.33 9.80 17.28
C TYR A 32 -13.31 9.26 15.85
N THR A 33 -14.20 9.74 15.00
CA THR A 33 -14.26 9.34 13.59
C THR A 33 -12.98 9.73 12.84
N LEU A 34 -12.36 10.85 13.22
CA LEU A 34 -11.09 11.28 12.63
C LEU A 34 -9.95 10.32 12.93
N ILE A 35 -9.87 9.80 14.18
CA ILE A 35 -8.91 8.75 14.57
C ILE A 35 -9.15 7.47 13.75
N GLU A 36 -10.43 7.11 13.53
CA GLU A 36 -10.79 5.94 12.73
C GLU A 36 -10.40 6.10 11.25
N VAL A 37 -10.64 7.26 10.66
CA VAL A 37 -10.21 7.55 9.28
C VAL A 37 -8.68 7.60 9.15
N THR A 38 -7.98 8.03 10.21
CA THR A 38 -6.51 8.05 10.22
C THR A 38 -5.93 6.65 10.06
N ILE A 39 -6.46 5.64 10.79
CA ILE A 39 -5.97 4.26 10.61
C ILE A 39 -6.28 3.73 9.21
N TYR A 40 -7.41 4.11 8.59
CA TYR A 40 -7.69 3.71 7.19
C TYR A 40 -6.65 4.28 6.23
N ALA A 41 -6.20 5.51 6.44
CA ALA A 41 -5.14 6.11 5.64
C ALA A 41 -3.78 5.44 5.86
N VAL A 42 -3.44 5.05 7.10
CA VAL A 42 -2.23 4.26 7.41
C VAL A 42 -2.26 2.92 6.66
N MET A 43 -3.38 2.20 6.72
CA MET A 43 -3.53 0.92 6.03
C MET A 43 -3.54 1.09 4.50
N ALA A 44 -4.02 2.23 4.00
CA ALA A 44 -3.92 2.57 2.59
C ALA A 44 -2.47 2.75 2.14
N ILE A 45 -1.59 3.41 2.92
CA ILE A 45 -0.15 3.52 2.63
C ILE A 45 0.47 2.12 2.54
N LEU A 46 0.14 1.25 3.50
CA LEU A 46 0.61 -0.15 3.52
C LEU A 46 0.10 -0.93 2.30
N GLY A 47 -1.17 -0.78 1.95
CA GLY A 47 -1.76 -1.38 0.75
C GLY A 47 -1.09 -0.91 -0.54
N VAL A 48 -0.81 0.40 -0.66
CA VAL A 48 -0.09 0.97 -1.81
C VAL A 48 1.33 0.44 -1.91
N SER A 49 2.02 0.21 -0.81
CA SER A 49 3.38 -0.34 -0.81
C SER A 49 3.43 -1.73 -1.48
N LEU A 50 2.53 -2.63 -1.11
CA LEU A 50 2.40 -3.95 -1.75
C LEU A 50 1.85 -3.82 -3.18
N GLY A 51 0.85 -2.96 -3.40
CA GLY A 51 0.27 -2.69 -4.71
C GLY A 51 1.29 -2.20 -5.72
N PHE A 52 2.28 -1.42 -5.29
CA PHE A 52 3.41 -1.01 -6.12
C PHE A 52 4.34 -2.18 -6.46
N ILE A 53 4.81 -2.93 -5.45
CA ILE A 53 5.73 -4.06 -5.64
C ILE A 53 5.10 -5.13 -6.53
N TRP A 54 3.88 -5.53 -6.24
CA TRP A 54 3.20 -6.60 -6.96
C TRP A 54 2.57 -6.10 -8.27
N GLY A 55 1.82 -5.00 -8.20
CA GLY A 55 1.06 -4.49 -9.33
C GLY A 55 1.93 -3.96 -10.47
N PHE A 56 3.04 -3.29 -10.17
CA PHE A 56 3.93 -2.70 -11.17
C PHE A 56 5.27 -3.44 -11.30
N GLY A 57 5.84 -3.92 -10.18
CA GLY A 57 7.09 -4.67 -10.17
C GLY A 57 6.96 -6.15 -10.53
N GLY A 58 5.74 -6.71 -10.48
CA GLY A 58 5.50 -8.13 -10.70
C GLY A 58 6.02 -9.04 -9.59
N ILE A 59 6.39 -8.49 -8.45
CA ILE A 59 7.02 -9.19 -7.34
C ILE A 59 5.94 -9.59 -6.33
N LEU A 60 5.67 -10.89 -6.20
CA LEU A 60 4.74 -11.42 -5.21
C LEU A 60 5.39 -11.47 -3.83
N CYS A 61 5.02 -10.56 -2.95
CA CYS A 61 5.52 -10.48 -1.58
C CYS A 61 4.40 -10.80 -0.58
N PHE A 62 4.56 -11.89 0.18
CA PHE A 62 3.67 -12.23 1.30
C PHE A 62 4.19 -11.68 2.64
N GLY A 63 5.39 -11.11 2.64
CA GLY A 63 6.07 -10.60 3.81
C GLY A 63 5.97 -9.09 4.02
N GLN A 64 4.98 -8.41 3.47
CA GLN A 64 4.87 -6.97 3.61
C GLN A 64 4.68 -6.54 5.08
N ALA A 65 4.05 -7.42 5.89
CA ALA A 65 3.90 -7.24 7.32
C ALA A 65 5.26 -7.20 8.07
N ALA A 66 6.32 -7.85 7.55
CA ALA A 66 7.66 -7.76 8.12
C ALA A 66 8.20 -6.33 8.13
N PHE A 67 8.11 -5.63 6.99
CA PHE A 67 8.58 -4.26 6.85
C PHE A 67 7.72 -3.27 7.64
N PHE A 68 6.42 -3.50 7.66
CA PHE A 68 5.46 -2.75 8.48
C PHE A 68 5.78 -2.87 9.97
N GLY A 69 5.95 -4.09 10.46
CA GLY A 69 6.30 -4.36 11.85
C GLY A 69 7.68 -3.81 12.21
N LEU A 70 8.69 -3.97 11.35
CA LEU A 70 10.02 -3.38 11.57
C LEU A 70 9.94 -1.85 11.68
N GLY A 71 9.14 -1.17 10.86
CA GLY A 71 8.94 0.26 10.96
C GLY A 71 8.32 0.68 12.28
N SER A 72 7.28 -0.03 12.73
CA SER A 72 6.61 0.22 14.01
C SER A 72 7.54 0.02 15.21
N TYR A 73 8.27 -1.10 15.26
CA TYR A 73 9.21 -1.38 16.33
C TYR A 73 10.43 -0.47 16.31
N THR A 74 10.96 -0.16 15.13
CA THR A 74 12.08 0.79 15.00
C THR A 74 11.71 2.15 15.53
N TYR A 75 10.51 2.65 15.21
CA TYR A 75 10.01 3.91 15.76
C TYR A 75 9.90 3.83 17.29
N ALA A 76 9.21 2.81 17.81
CA ALA A 76 8.98 2.65 19.24
C ALA A 76 10.28 2.59 20.04
N ILE A 77 11.26 1.82 19.59
CA ILE A 77 12.57 1.68 20.24
C ILE A 77 13.35 3.00 20.15
N ALA A 78 13.38 3.62 18.99
CA ALA A 78 14.16 4.83 18.77
C ALA A 78 13.59 6.02 19.56
N VAL A 79 12.26 6.21 19.58
CA VAL A 79 11.66 7.34 20.32
C VAL A 79 11.83 7.20 21.83
N THR A 80 11.75 5.99 22.35
CA THR A 80 12.00 5.72 23.79
C THR A 80 13.44 6.04 24.20
N ASN A 81 14.41 5.89 23.29
CA ASN A 81 15.82 6.17 23.58
C ASN A 81 16.21 7.62 23.33
N LEU A 82 15.64 8.28 22.32
CA LEU A 82 16.05 9.61 21.88
C LEU A 82 15.16 10.74 22.43
N GLY A 83 13.92 10.43 22.84
CA GLY A 83 12.97 11.41 23.36
C GLY A 83 12.41 12.40 22.33
N ASP A 84 12.96 12.47 21.12
CA ASP A 84 12.45 13.25 19.98
C ASP A 84 11.97 12.31 18.87
N SER A 85 10.93 12.66 18.18
CA SER A 85 10.30 11.80 17.14
C SER A 85 10.88 11.98 15.74
N THR A 86 11.66 13.03 15.49
CA THR A 86 12.17 13.37 14.15
C THR A 86 13.12 12.31 13.59
N VAL A 87 14.13 11.92 14.38
CA VAL A 87 15.08 10.86 13.99
C VAL A 87 14.41 9.48 13.97
N PRO A 88 13.61 9.09 14.98
CA PRO A 88 12.82 7.86 14.95
C PRO A 88 11.93 7.71 13.72
N PHE A 89 11.28 8.78 13.29
CA PHE A 89 10.46 8.78 12.07
C PHE A 89 11.27 8.41 10.82
N LEU A 90 12.47 9.00 10.67
CA LEU A 90 13.35 8.67 9.55
C LEU A 90 13.91 7.24 9.65
N LEU A 91 14.30 6.81 10.85
CA LEU A 91 14.79 5.44 11.07
C LEU A 91 13.72 4.39 10.75
N ALA A 92 12.45 4.68 11.06
CA ALA A 92 11.34 3.78 10.75
C ALA A 92 11.08 3.59 9.25
N ILE A 93 11.62 4.45 8.40
CA ILE A 93 11.60 4.32 6.94
C ILE A 93 12.89 3.62 6.45
N VAL A 94 14.04 4.06 6.96
CA VAL A 94 15.35 3.62 6.50
C VAL A 94 15.64 2.17 6.89
N VAL A 95 15.35 1.77 8.14
CA VAL A 95 15.65 0.42 8.64
C VAL A 95 14.87 -0.67 7.88
N PRO A 96 13.53 -0.56 7.71
CA PRO A 96 12.80 -1.51 6.88
C PRO A 96 13.24 -1.49 5.42
N GLY A 97 13.59 -0.31 4.88
CA GLY A 97 14.13 -0.18 3.53
C GLY A 97 15.46 -0.90 3.37
N LEU A 98 16.40 -0.74 4.29
CA LEU A 98 17.68 -1.47 4.29
C LEU A 98 17.48 -2.98 4.45
N PHE A 99 16.58 -3.39 5.34
CA PHE A 99 16.23 -4.80 5.51
C PHE A 99 15.62 -5.38 4.22
N ALA A 100 14.73 -4.64 3.56
CA ALA A 100 14.19 -5.01 2.26
C ALA A 100 15.28 -5.09 1.18
N ALA A 101 16.24 -4.16 1.19
CA ALA A 101 17.38 -4.19 0.26
C ALA A 101 18.25 -5.43 0.47
N LEU A 102 18.56 -5.77 1.72
CA LEU A 102 19.35 -6.95 2.06
C LEU A 102 18.63 -8.24 1.65
N LEU A 103 17.37 -8.38 2.04
CA LEU A 103 16.55 -9.54 1.70
C LEU A 103 16.35 -9.67 0.18
N GLY A 104 16.03 -8.55 -0.48
CA GLY A 104 15.85 -8.48 -1.93
C GLY A 104 17.15 -8.79 -2.68
N TYR A 105 18.30 -8.35 -2.17
CA TYR A 105 19.59 -8.71 -2.75
C TYR A 105 19.78 -10.24 -2.77
N VAL A 106 19.56 -10.90 -1.65
CA VAL A 106 19.67 -12.38 -1.57
C VAL A 106 18.69 -13.06 -2.52
N ILE A 107 17.45 -12.59 -2.59
CA ILE A 107 16.39 -13.19 -3.42
C ILE A 107 16.68 -13.01 -4.92
N PHE A 108 16.92 -11.76 -5.38
CA PHE A 108 17.02 -11.47 -6.82
C PHE A 108 18.35 -11.89 -7.42
N TYR A 109 19.46 -11.77 -6.68
CA TYR A 109 20.77 -12.25 -7.15
C TYR A 109 20.94 -13.76 -6.95
N GLY A 110 20.18 -14.37 -6.01
CA GLY A 110 20.08 -15.83 -5.86
C GLY A 110 19.27 -16.52 -6.96
N ARG A 111 18.66 -15.76 -7.90
CA ARG A 111 17.86 -16.27 -9.04
C ARG A 111 16.71 -17.17 -8.60
N LEU A 112 16.05 -16.85 -7.48
CA LEU A 112 14.92 -17.61 -6.97
C LEU A 112 13.68 -17.32 -7.83
N SER A 113 12.83 -18.36 -8.03
CA SER A 113 11.57 -18.15 -8.75
C SER A 113 10.56 -17.35 -7.92
N ASP A 114 9.58 -16.73 -8.59
CA ASP A 114 8.58 -15.86 -7.96
C ASP A 114 7.79 -16.57 -6.83
N VAL A 115 7.54 -17.88 -6.98
CA VAL A 115 6.86 -18.70 -5.95
C VAL A 115 7.70 -18.81 -4.68
N TYR A 116 9.00 -19.12 -4.84
CA TYR A 116 9.92 -19.20 -3.69
C TYR A 116 10.09 -17.86 -3.00
N MET A 117 10.04 -16.76 -3.74
CA MET A 117 10.08 -15.41 -3.19
C MET A 117 8.92 -15.15 -2.22
N GLY A 118 7.70 -15.53 -2.61
CA GLY A 118 6.53 -15.42 -1.74
C GLY A 118 6.70 -16.21 -0.44
N VAL A 119 7.17 -17.47 -0.53
CA VAL A 119 7.40 -18.32 0.63
C VAL A 119 8.50 -17.77 1.54
N ILE A 120 9.62 -17.31 0.98
CA ILE A 120 10.75 -16.78 1.76
C ILE A 120 10.32 -15.50 2.49
N THR A 121 9.63 -14.58 1.83
CA THR A 121 9.17 -13.34 2.47
C THR A 121 8.19 -13.63 3.60
N LEU A 122 7.30 -14.60 3.44
CA LEU A 122 6.40 -15.06 4.50
C LEU A 122 7.17 -15.69 5.66
N THR A 123 8.13 -16.57 5.35
CA THR A 123 8.97 -17.22 6.37
C THR A 123 9.75 -16.20 7.18
N VAL A 124 10.36 -15.21 6.55
CA VAL A 124 11.06 -14.11 7.23
C VAL A 124 10.11 -13.34 8.15
N THR A 125 8.88 -13.09 7.72
CA THR A 125 7.86 -12.45 8.55
C THR A 125 7.55 -13.25 9.81
N LEU A 126 7.39 -14.57 9.67
CA LEU A 126 7.13 -15.46 10.81
C LEU A 126 8.36 -15.63 11.72
N ILE A 127 9.58 -15.56 11.17
CA ILE A 127 10.82 -15.54 11.97
C ILE A 127 10.84 -14.27 12.83
N LEU A 128 10.55 -13.09 12.25
CA LEU A 128 10.49 -11.83 12.99
C LEU A 128 9.38 -11.86 14.06
N PHE A 129 8.21 -12.41 13.71
CA PHE A 129 7.12 -12.63 14.67
C PHE A 129 7.60 -13.44 15.89
N ASN A 130 8.19 -14.61 15.66
CA ASN A 130 8.65 -15.48 16.73
C ASN A 130 9.82 -14.87 17.51
N LEU A 131 10.75 -14.20 16.82
CA LEU A 131 11.87 -13.51 17.44
C LEU A 131 11.37 -12.47 18.45
N ILE A 132 10.52 -11.55 18.02
CA ILE A 132 10.00 -10.50 18.91
C ILE A 132 9.10 -11.09 20.00
N ASN A 133 8.26 -12.07 19.65
CA ASN A 133 7.37 -12.72 20.61
C ASN A 133 8.12 -13.43 21.76
N SER A 134 9.33 -13.94 21.49
CA SER A 134 10.17 -14.61 22.49
C SER A 134 10.96 -13.64 23.38
N THR A 135 11.00 -12.35 23.09
CA THR A 135 11.74 -11.36 23.86
C THR A 135 10.92 -10.79 25.05
N ALA A 136 10.30 -11.69 25.81
CA ALA A 136 9.56 -11.34 27.01
C ALA A 136 10.52 -11.37 28.22
N GLY A 137 10.61 -10.26 28.94
CA GLY A 137 11.42 -10.16 30.14
C GLY A 137 12.18 -8.83 30.24
N PRO A 138 12.58 -8.44 31.44
CA PRO A 138 13.27 -7.15 31.65
C PRO A 138 14.69 -7.12 31.08
N GLU A 139 15.28 -8.28 30.78
CA GLU A 139 16.59 -8.43 30.16
C GLU A 139 16.60 -8.06 28.67
N TRP A 140 15.46 -8.21 28.01
CA TRP A 140 15.32 -7.91 26.58
C TRP A 140 15.03 -6.44 26.34
N ARG A 141 16.10 -5.63 26.25
CA ARG A 141 16.04 -4.18 26.02
C ARG A 141 17.03 -3.76 24.96
N ILE A 142 16.66 -2.71 24.22
CA ILE A 142 17.58 -1.98 23.34
C ILE A 142 17.70 -0.57 23.91
N GLY A 143 18.80 -0.30 24.62
CA GLY A 143 18.93 0.90 25.43
C GLY A 143 17.89 0.94 26.57
N ASN A 144 17.08 2.00 26.61
CA ASN A 144 15.99 2.17 27.58
C ASN A 144 14.67 1.50 27.14
N ALA A 145 14.55 1.10 25.87
CA ALA A 145 13.32 0.54 25.33
C ALA A 145 13.20 -0.96 25.56
N PRO A 146 12.21 -1.44 26.32
CA PRO A 146 11.91 -2.86 26.43
C PRO A 146 11.30 -3.38 25.11
N LEU A 147 11.63 -4.59 24.71
CA LEU A 147 11.03 -5.22 23.52
C LEU A 147 9.62 -5.76 23.79
N GLY A 148 9.27 -6.01 25.06
CA GLY A 148 7.94 -6.33 25.52
C GLY A 148 7.44 -7.74 25.20
N GLY A 149 8.13 -8.49 24.34
CA GLY A 149 7.74 -9.85 23.92
C GLY A 149 6.30 -9.90 23.42
N PHE A 150 5.56 -10.92 23.86
CA PHE A 150 4.15 -11.12 23.47
C PHE A 150 3.21 -9.98 23.90
N ASN A 151 3.57 -9.20 24.93
CA ASN A 151 2.80 -8.04 25.39
C ASN A 151 2.98 -6.80 24.51
N GLY A 152 4.07 -6.75 23.72
CA GLY A 152 4.42 -5.58 22.93
C GLY A 152 4.94 -4.41 23.75
N ILE A 153 5.04 -3.25 23.13
CA ILE A 153 5.53 -2.00 23.74
C ILE A 153 4.33 -1.06 23.89
N PRO A 154 3.81 -0.86 25.10
CA PRO A 154 2.75 0.11 25.37
C PRO A 154 3.32 1.50 25.65
N GLY A 155 2.47 2.53 25.51
CA GLY A 155 2.80 3.90 25.90
C GLY A 155 3.90 4.53 25.03
N ILE A 156 3.95 4.19 23.75
CA ILE A 156 4.90 4.79 22.81
C ILE A 156 4.62 6.28 22.73
N GLN A 157 5.65 7.09 22.91
CA GLN A 157 5.56 8.53 22.72
C GLN A 157 5.18 8.81 21.26
N THR A 158 4.05 9.48 21.06
CA THR A 158 3.57 9.86 19.74
C THR A 158 4.37 11.00 19.15
N LEU A 159 4.22 11.26 17.85
CA LEU A 159 4.94 12.32 17.15
C LEU A 159 4.81 13.66 17.88
N ASN A 160 5.93 14.35 18.02
CA ASN A 160 6.00 15.71 18.52
C ASN A 160 6.38 16.68 17.41
N TRP A 161 6.20 17.97 17.65
CA TRP A 161 6.66 18.99 16.70
C TRP A 161 8.20 18.97 16.64
N PRO A 162 8.79 19.02 15.44
CA PRO A 162 10.24 19.00 15.29
C PRO A 162 10.92 20.05 16.18
N GLY A 163 11.84 19.60 17.05
CA GLY A 163 12.54 20.46 18.00
C GLY A 163 11.76 20.90 19.25
N GLN A 164 10.53 20.42 19.46
CA GLN A 164 9.71 20.71 20.65
C GLN A 164 9.21 19.40 21.28
N GLN A 165 10.04 18.79 22.12
CA GLN A 165 9.74 17.48 22.72
C GLN A 165 8.44 17.45 23.55
N ASP A 166 8.10 18.56 24.18
CA ASP A 166 6.92 18.67 25.07
C ASP A 166 5.61 18.85 24.29
N LYS A 167 5.68 19.16 22.98
CA LYS A 167 4.49 19.45 22.19
C LYS A 167 4.12 18.26 21.29
N VAL A 168 3.34 17.36 21.86
CA VAL A 168 2.80 16.19 21.17
C VAL A 168 1.73 16.59 20.15
N LEU A 169 1.67 15.91 19.02
CA LEU A 169 0.66 16.14 18.00
C LEU A 169 -0.73 15.76 18.52
N THR A 170 -1.71 16.61 18.21
CA THR A 170 -3.14 16.29 18.45
C THR A 170 -3.62 15.23 17.45
N PRO A 171 -4.76 14.54 17.72
CA PRO A 171 -5.36 13.63 16.75
C PRO A 171 -5.58 14.25 15.35
N LYS A 172 -5.94 15.54 15.31
CA LYS A 172 -6.08 16.29 14.04
C LYS A 172 -4.75 16.47 13.32
N ASP A 173 -3.69 16.79 14.06
CA ASP A 173 -2.36 16.95 13.48
C ASP A 173 -1.85 15.61 12.92
N LEU A 174 -2.06 14.50 13.66
CA LEU A 174 -1.70 13.15 13.20
C LEU A 174 -2.46 12.77 11.91
N PHE A 175 -3.74 13.12 11.82
CA PHE A 175 -4.51 12.95 10.60
C PHE A 175 -3.87 13.70 9.42
N TYR A 176 -3.53 14.99 9.59
CA TYR A 176 -2.88 15.78 8.53
C TYR A 176 -1.54 15.19 8.12
N VAL A 177 -0.71 14.78 9.08
CA VAL A 177 0.59 14.13 8.80
C VAL A 177 0.38 12.84 8.00
N THR A 178 -0.54 11.97 8.43
CA THR A 178 -0.82 10.70 7.77
C THR A 178 -1.33 10.88 6.34
N PHE A 179 -2.30 11.78 6.14
CA PHE A 179 -2.81 12.07 4.80
C PHE A 179 -1.77 12.73 3.91
N THR A 180 -0.94 13.62 4.45
CA THR A 180 0.19 14.20 3.71
C THR A 180 1.17 13.11 3.29
N CYS A 181 1.51 12.17 4.17
CA CYS A 181 2.36 11.03 3.83
C CYS A 181 1.71 10.16 2.73
N LEU A 182 0.41 9.86 2.82
CA LEU A 182 -0.32 9.11 1.80
C LEU A 182 -0.26 9.80 0.43
N LEU A 183 -0.51 11.12 0.39
CA LEU A 183 -0.44 11.90 -0.84
C LEU A 183 0.98 11.97 -1.40
N LEU A 184 2.00 12.15 -0.56
CA LEU A 184 3.39 12.16 -0.99
C LEU A 184 3.81 10.81 -1.56
N VAL A 185 3.45 9.70 -0.91
CA VAL A 185 3.69 8.34 -1.41
C VAL A 185 2.99 8.13 -2.75
N TYR A 186 1.71 8.51 -2.85
CA TYR A 186 0.95 8.37 -4.09
C TYR A 186 1.56 9.16 -5.25
N VAL A 187 1.87 10.44 -5.02
CA VAL A 187 2.50 11.33 -6.03
C VAL A 187 3.89 10.84 -6.38
N GLY A 188 4.71 10.49 -5.39
CA GLY A 188 6.07 9.98 -5.59
C GLY A 188 6.08 8.71 -6.44
N LEU A 189 5.22 7.74 -6.14
CA LEU A 189 5.08 6.53 -6.94
C LEU A 189 4.52 6.81 -8.35
N ARG A 190 3.61 7.77 -8.47
CA ARG A 190 3.08 8.18 -9.78
C ARG A 190 4.17 8.77 -10.69
N VAL A 191 4.97 9.66 -10.14
CA VAL A 191 6.14 10.26 -10.84
C VAL A 191 7.17 9.18 -11.17
N LEU A 192 7.45 8.29 -10.22
CA LEU A 192 8.37 7.18 -10.42
C LEU A 192 7.93 6.27 -11.58
N ILE A 193 6.66 5.84 -11.60
CA ILE A 193 6.12 4.97 -12.65
C ILE A 193 6.16 5.67 -14.02
N ALA A 194 5.95 7.00 -14.08
CA ALA A 194 6.05 7.78 -15.30
C ALA A 194 7.51 7.99 -15.78
N SER A 195 8.49 7.83 -14.89
CA SER A 195 9.91 8.02 -15.16
C SER A 195 10.51 6.90 -16.04
N LYS A 196 11.79 7.06 -16.44
CA LYS A 196 12.54 6.00 -17.14
C LYS A 196 12.65 4.74 -16.29
N ILE A 197 12.92 4.88 -14.99
CA ILE A 197 13.04 3.76 -14.04
C ILE A 197 11.73 2.98 -13.96
N GLY A 198 10.60 3.65 -13.79
CA GLY A 198 9.28 3.02 -13.71
C GLY A 198 8.90 2.26 -14.97
N ARG A 199 9.25 2.79 -16.16
CA ARG A 199 9.01 2.09 -17.42
C ARG A 199 9.81 0.79 -17.52
N VAL A 200 11.05 0.77 -17.03
CA VAL A 200 11.88 -0.46 -17.01
C VAL A 200 11.31 -1.45 -15.99
N ILE A 201 10.86 -0.99 -14.81
CA ILE A 201 10.19 -1.84 -13.81
C ILE A 201 8.99 -2.56 -14.43
N VAL A 202 8.09 -1.82 -15.09
CA VAL A 202 6.89 -2.38 -15.73
C VAL A 202 7.28 -3.32 -16.89
N ALA A 203 8.28 -2.97 -17.69
CA ALA A 203 8.78 -3.83 -18.75
C ALA A 203 9.38 -5.14 -18.22
N ALA A 204 10.11 -5.09 -17.09
CA ALA A 204 10.68 -6.27 -16.44
C ALA A 204 9.60 -7.22 -15.90
N LYS A 205 8.48 -6.69 -15.40
CA LYS A 205 7.30 -7.48 -15.04
C LYS A 205 6.72 -8.24 -16.24
N GLU A 206 6.63 -7.59 -17.40
CA GLU A 206 6.05 -8.21 -18.59
C GLU A 206 6.99 -9.26 -19.21
N ASN A 207 8.28 -8.97 -19.34
CA ASN A 207 9.26 -9.90 -19.87
C ASN A 207 10.71 -9.52 -19.51
N GLU A 208 11.28 -10.22 -18.52
CA GLU A 208 12.66 -10.00 -18.08
C GLU A 208 13.72 -10.22 -19.18
N GLN A 209 13.54 -11.25 -20.01
CA GLN A 209 14.51 -11.57 -21.06
C GLN A 209 14.60 -10.45 -22.09
N ARG A 210 13.47 -9.84 -22.46
CA ARG A 210 13.47 -8.68 -23.38
C ARG A 210 14.17 -7.48 -22.78
N VAL A 211 14.01 -7.24 -21.48
CA VAL A 211 14.68 -6.14 -20.77
C VAL A 211 16.19 -6.34 -20.75
N LEU A 212 16.64 -7.58 -20.51
CA LEU A 212 18.07 -7.95 -20.56
C LEU A 212 18.66 -7.73 -21.96
N LEU A 213 17.93 -8.11 -23.02
CA LEU A 213 18.37 -7.88 -24.41
C LEU A 213 18.48 -6.40 -24.78
N LEU A 214 17.75 -5.51 -24.09
CA LEU A 214 17.85 -4.06 -24.22
C LEU A 214 19.00 -3.45 -23.38
N GLY A 215 19.79 -4.28 -22.69
CA GLY A 215 20.93 -3.87 -21.89
C GLY A 215 20.61 -3.42 -20.46
N TYR A 216 19.39 -3.65 -19.97
CA TYR A 216 19.01 -3.34 -18.58
C TYR A 216 19.07 -4.59 -17.71
N ASP A 217 19.68 -4.51 -16.53
CA ASP A 217 19.62 -5.59 -15.52
C ASP A 217 18.31 -5.52 -14.71
N ALA A 218 17.38 -6.41 -15.04
CA ALA A 218 16.08 -6.49 -14.38
C ALA A 218 16.15 -6.67 -12.85
N ARG A 219 17.24 -7.29 -12.33
CA ARG A 219 17.43 -7.54 -10.89
C ARG A 219 17.59 -6.24 -10.11
N VAL A 220 18.35 -5.27 -10.65
CA VAL A 220 18.53 -3.96 -10.03
C VAL A 220 17.20 -3.23 -9.88
N TYR A 221 16.35 -3.28 -10.90
CA TYR A 221 15.05 -2.62 -10.89
C TYR A 221 14.04 -3.33 -9.99
N LYS A 222 14.08 -4.66 -9.91
CA LYS A 222 13.30 -5.44 -8.95
C LYS A 222 13.75 -5.13 -7.52
N LEU A 223 15.05 -5.13 -7.25
CA LEU A 223 15.62 -4.78 -5.95
C LEU A 223 15.22 -3.37 -5.52
N PHE A 224 15.34 -2.40 -6.42
CA PHE A 224 14.91 -1.03 -6.15
C PHE A 224 13.41 -0.94 -5.79
N SER A 225 12.56 -1.62 -6.57
CA SER A 225 11.11 -1.64 -6.30
C SER A 225 10.78 -2.27 -4.96
N PHE A 226 11.44 -3.36 -4.62
CA PHE A 226 11.26 -4.08 -3.36
C PHE A 226 11.72 -3.26 -2.16
N THR A 227 12.89 -2.63 -2.26
CA THR A 227 13.45 -1.73 -1.25
C THR A 227 12.54 -0.53 -0.99
N LEU A 228 12.07 0.13 -2.05
CA LEU A 228 11.17 1.27 -1.94
C LEU A 228 9.83 0.87 -1.30
N GLY A 229 9.27 -0.26 -1.72
CA GLY A 229 8.04 -0.76 -1.12
C GLY A 229 8.21 -1.14 0.36
N GLY A 230 9.36 -1.73 0.75
CA GLY A 230 9.69 -2.00 2.15
C GLY A 230 9.81 -0.71 2.97
N ALA A 231 10.44 0.34 2.42
CA ALA A 231 10.54 1.64 3.06
C ALA A 231 9.15 2.31 3.27
N ILE A 232 8.26 2.23 2.26
CA ILE A 232 6.89 2.75 2.36
C ILE A 232 6.08 1.94 3.41
N ALA A 233 6.25 0.62 3.47
CA ALA A 233 5.61 -0.19 4.51
C ALA A 233 6.13 0.17 5.91
N GLY A 234 7.43 0.47 6.05
CA GLY A 234 8.02 0.97 7.29
C GLY A 234 7.43 2.31 7.72
N LEU A 235 7.21 3.24 6.78
CA LEU A 235 6.50 4.50 7.05
C LEU A 235 5.08 4.24 7.59
N ALA A 236 4.33 3.32 6.98
CA ALA A 236 3.01 2.93 7.48
C ALA A 236 3.10 2.36 8.89
N GLY A 237 4.12 1.53 9.19
CA GLY A 237 4.38 0.99 10.53
C GLY A 237 4.66 2.05 11.57
N CYS A 238 5.45 3.07 11.23
CA CYS A 238 5.68 4.24 12.07
C CYS A 238 4.37 4.96 12.41
N LEU A 239 3.57 5.28 11.39
CA LEU A 239 2.29 5.97 11.57
C LEU A 239 1.29 5.14 12.38
N PHE A 240 1.32 3.80 12.22
CA PHE A 240 0.53 2.88 13.03
C PHE A 240 0.90 2.92 14.51
N ALA A 241 2.21 2.89 14.83
CA ALA A 241 2.70 3.00 16.20
C ALA A 241 2.27 4.33 16.86
N ASN A 242 2.25 5.40 16.08
CA ASN A 242 1.80 6.72 16.52
C ASN A 242 0.29 6.81 16.71
N TRP A 243 -0.49 6.14 15.83
CA TRP A 243 -1.94 6.10 15.94
C TRP A 243 -2.41 5.36 17.20
N GLY A 244 -1.82 4.19 17.47
CA GLY A 244 -2.21 3.34 18.60
C GLY A 244 -1.46 3.62 19.89
N ALA A 245 -0.39 4.43 19.88
CA ALA A 245 0.59 4.56 20.96
C ALA A 245 1.06 3.19 21.50
N PHE A 246 1.05 2.18 20.64
CA PHE A 246 1.26 0.78 20.97
C PHE A 246 1.76 -0.01 19.76
N THR A 247 2.64 -0.97 20.00
CA THR A 247 3.04 -1.97 19.00
C THR A 247 3.16 -3.34 19.62
N SER A 248 2.81 -4.39 18.89
CA SER A 248 2.89 -5.78 19.38
C SER A 248 3.38 -6.72 18.28
N PRO A 249 3.89 -7.92 18.62
CA PRO A 249 4.33 -8.89 17.63
C PRO A 249 3.25 -9.29 16.63
N THR A 250 1.98 -9.19 16.99
CA THR A 250 0.84 -9.58 16.13
C THR A 250 0.82 -8.88 14.78
N ILE A 251 1.45 -7.70 14.67
CA ILE A 251 1.59 -6.97 13.40
C ILE A 251 2.46 -7.71 12.37
N PHE A 252 3.34 -8.63 12.80
CA PHE A 252 4.08 -9.54 11.93
C PHE A 252 3.29 -10.82 11.61
N GLY A 253 2.08 -10.96 12.13
CA GLY A 253 1.29 -12.18 12.03
C GLY A 253 0.88 -12.53 10.59
N LEU A 254 0.60 -13.82 10.37
CA LEU A 254 0.07 -14.32 9.10
C LEU A 254 -1.24 -13.63 8.71
N ALA A 255 -2.12 -13.36 9.68
CA ALA A 255 -3.39 -12.68 9.45
C ALA A 255 -3.18 -11.28 8.87
N GLN A 256 -2.20 -10.53 9.39
CA GLN A 256 -1.86 -9.20 8.86
C GLN A 256 -1.35 -9.27 7.42
N SER A 257 -0.46 -10.24 7.12
CA SER A 257 0.04 -10.47 5.77
C SER A 257 -1.09 -10.81 4.79
N ALA A 258 -2.03 -11.66 5.20
CA ALA A 258 -3.20 -12.02 4.40
C ALA A 258 -4.11 -10.81 4.15
N GLN A 259 -4.38 -9.99 5.18
CA GLN A 259 -5.18 -8.77 5.03
C GLN A 259 -4.61 -7.81 3.99
N ILE A 260 -3.30 -7.55 4.02
CA ILE A 260 -2.65 -6.65 3.08
C ILE A 260 -2.85 -7.13 1.63
N ILE A 261 -2.73 -8.44 1.40
CA ILE A 261 -2.96 -9.06 0.10
C ILE A 261 -4.42 -8.88 -0.35
N ILE A 262 -5.38 -9.10 0.57
CA ILE A 262 -6.81 -8.93 0.30
C ILE A 262 -7.10 -7.50 -0.15
N TRP A 263 -6.55 -6.48 0.52
CA TRP A 263 -6.75 -5.08 0.14
C TRP A 263 -6.30 -4.80 -1.28
N VAL A 264 -5.16 -5.33 -1.69
CA VAL A 264 -4.60 -5.12 -3.02
C VAL A 264 -5.39 -5.85 -4.09
N ILE A 265 -5.85 -7.08 -3.82
CA ILE A 265 -6.67 -7.86 -4.77
C ILE A 265 -8.04 -7.20 -4.93
N VAL A 266 -8.72 -6.89 -3.83
CA VAL A 266 -10.06 -6.28 -3.84
C VAL A 266 -10.02 -4.91 -4.50
N GLY A 267 -9.00 -4.10 -4.19
CA GLY A 267 -8.83 -2.78 -4.79
C GLY A 267 -8.53 -2.83 -6.27
N GLY A 268 -7.73 -3.80 -6.71
CA GLY A 268 -7.32 -4.04 -8.10
C GLY A 268 -5.85 -3.79 -8.35
N LEU A 269 -5.19 -4.84 -8.83
CA LEU A 269 -3.79 -4.84 -9.23
C LEU A 269 -3.53 -3.94 -10.43
N GLY A 270 -2.35 -3.32 -10.47
CA GLY A 270 -1.92 -2.48 -11.60
C GLY A 270 -2.43 -1.04 -11.58
N THR A 271 -3.11 -0.63 -10.51
CA THR A 271 -3.48 0.76 -10.25
C THR A 271 -2.95 1.20 -8.87
N LEU A 272 -2.58 2.48 -8.72
CA LEU A 272 -2.16 3.01 -7.41
C LEU A 272 -3.37 3.35 -6.51
N VAL A 273 -4.49 3.70 -7.10
CA VAL A 273 -5.73 4.02 -6.37
C VAL A 273 -6.43 2.76 -5.86
N GLY A 274 -6.28 1.63 -6.58
CA GLY A 274 -6.90 0.36 -6.20
C GLY A 274 -6.59 -0.05 -4.77
N PRO A 275 -5.32 -0.26 -4.40
CA PRO A 275 -4.94 -0.63 -3.05
C PRO A 275 -5.42 0.35 -1.96
N ILE A 276 -5.51 1.66 -2.26
CA ILE A 276 -6.08 2.67 -1.34
C ILE A 276 -7.55 2.37 -1.09
N VAL A 277 -8.33 2.25 -2.16
CA VAL A 277 -9.78 1.97 -2.06
C VAL A 277 -10.02 0.61 -1.40
N GLY A 278 -9.25 -0.41 -1.77
CA GLY A 278 -9.35 -1.74 -1.16
C GLY A 278 -9.05 -1.75 0.33
N ALA A 279 -7.98 -1.07 0.76
CA ALA A 279 -7.62 -0.96 2.17
C ALA A 279 -8.69 -0.22 2.97
N VAL A 280 -9.14 0.95 2.49
CA VAL A 280 -10.17 1.75 3.15
C VAL A 280 -11.49 0.98 3.25
N LEU A 281 -11.93 0.35 2.16
CA LEU A 281 -13.19 -0.41 2.13
C LEU A 281 -13.17 -1.60 3.10
N ILE A 282 -12.11 -2.42 3.02
CA ILE A 282 -12.01 -3.61 3.88
C ILE A 282 -11.84 -3.21 5.34
N GLN A 283 -11.04 -2.18 5.62
CA GLN A 283 -10.84 -1.71 6.99
C GLN A 283 -12.15 -1.15 7.58
N TRP A 284 -12.92 -0.39 6.78
CA TRP A 284 -14.24 0.08 7.19
C TRP A 284 -15.21 -1.08 7.48
N ILE A 285 -15.27 -2.08 6.60
CA ILE A 285 -16.11 -3.27 6.83
C ILE A 285 -15.66 -4.00 8.09
N THR A 286 -14.35 -4.16 8.30
CA THR A 286 -13.80 -4.84 9.50
C THR A 286 -14.15 -4.09 10.78
N SER A 287 -14.07 -2.75 10.76
CA SER A 287 -14.48 -1.91 11.90
C SER A 287 -15.95 -2.08 12.22
N GLN A 288 -16.85 -2.06 11.24
CA GLN A 288 -18.29 -2.23 11.46
C GLN A 288 -18.65 -3.62 12.01
N ILE A 289 -17.94 -4.67 11.56
CA ILE A 289 -18.18 -6.04 12.04
C ILE A 289 -17.59 -6.22 13.45
N GLY A 290 -16.44 -5.64 13.72
CA GLY A 290 -15.78 -5.71 15.03
C GLY A 290 -16.63 -5.15 16.17
N THR A 291 -17.48 -4.16 15.89
CA THR A 291 -18.38 -3.58 16.88
C THR A 291 -19.55 -4.53 17.27
N GLN A 292 -19.91 -5.47 16.41
CA GLN A 292 -21.08 -6.34 16.62
C GLN A 292 -20.77 -7.64 17.38
N GLN A 293 -19.49 -7.95 17.65
CA GLN A 293 -19.01 -9.16 18.38
C GLN A 293 -19.62 -10.52 17.93
N ALA A 294 -20.48 -10.54 16.92
CA ALA A 294 -21.24 -11.71 16.51
C ALA A 294 -20.46 -12.70 15.64
N PHE A 295 -19.41 -12.23 14.95
CA PHE A 295 -18.66 -13.03 13.99
C PHE A 295 -17.15 -12.87 14.14
N ASN A 296 -16.42 -13.95 13.87
CA ASN A 296 -14.95 -13.91 13.77
C ASN A 296 -14.54 -13.10 12.52
N SER A 297 -13.90 -11.96 12.73
CA SER A 297 -13.48 -11.04 11.65
C SER A 297 -12.66 -11.73 10.55
N ASN A 298 -11.83 -12.74 10.90
CA ASN A 298 -11.03 -13.48 9.92
C ASN A 298 -11.88 -14.37 9.00
N LEU A 299 -12.97 -14.95 9.51
CA LEU A 299 -13.93 -15.73 8.72
C LEU A 299 -14.64 -14.84 7.70
N VAL A 300 -15.07 -13.66 8.14
CA VAL A 300 -15.75 -12.68 7.26
C VAL A 300 -14.78 -12.17 6.18
N LEU A 301 -13.54 -11.83 6.55
CA LEU A 301 -12.51 -11.43 5.59
C LEU A 301 -12.23 -12.51 4.55
N GLY A 302 -12.13 -13.78 4.98
CA GLY A 302 -11.98 -14.91 4.05
C GLY A 302 -13.17 -15.05 3.10
N GLY A 303 -14.39 -14.91 3.61
CA GLY A 303 -15.62 -14.91 2.81
C GLY A 303 -15.66 -13.75 1.80
N ILE A 304 -15.31 -12.54 2.24
CA ILE A 304 -15.22 -11.37 1.36
C ILE A 304 -14.21 -11.64 0.25
N LEU A 305 -13.02 -12.17 0.57
CA LEU A 305 -12.02 -12.49 -0.44
C LEU A 305 -12.57 -13.43 -1.50
N VAL A 306 -13.21 -14.54 -1.09
CA VAL A 306 -13.80 -15.52 -2.02
C VAL A 306 -14.84 -14.86 -2.91
N VAL A 307 -15.77 -14.09 -2.34
CA VAL A 307 -16.82 -13.39 -3.07
C VAL A 307 -16.22 -12.38 -4.07
N PHE A 308 -15.25 -11.57 -3.64
CA PHE A 308 -14.64 -10.57 -4.53
C PHE A 308 -13.82 -11.19 -5.64
N VAL A 309 -13.06 -12.26 -5.38
CA VAL A 309 -12.27 -12.96 -6.41
C VAL A 309 -13.20 -13.57 -7.48
N LEU A 310 -14.36 -14.10 -7.08
CA LEU A 310 -15.32 -14.69 -7.99
C LEU A 310 -16.11 -13.64 -8.79
N LEU A 311 -16.53 -12.54 -8.15
CA LEU A 311 -17.40 -11.54 -8.79
C LEU A 311 -16.61 -10.45 -9.52
N VAL A 312 -15.46 -10.05 -9.00
CA VAL A 312 -14.66 -8.91 -9.48
C VAL A 312 -13.18 -9.31 -9.65
N PRO A 313 -12.87 -10.25 -10.55
CA PRO A 313 -11.51 -10.83 -10.66
C PRO A 313 -10.41 -9.81 -10.98
N ARG A 314 -10.77 -8.63 -11.52
CA ARG A 314 -9.83 -7.53 -11.81
C ARG A 314 -9.72 -6.50 -10.69
N GLY A 315 -10.54 -6.64 -9.64
CA GLY A 315 -10.66 -5.66 -8.56
C GLY A 315 -11.64 -4.52 -8.87
N ILE A 316 -12.00 -3.76 -7.83
CA ILE A 316 -13.04 -2.72 -7.89
C ILE A 316 -12.68 -1.60 -8.86
N VAL A 317 -11.48 -1.01 -8.71
CA VAL A 317 -11.10 0.21 -9.45
C VAL A 317 -10.97 -0.04 -10.96
N PRO A 318 -10.30 -1.11 -11.45
CA PRO A 318 -10.28 -1.41 -12.88
C PRO A 318 -11.68 -1.69 -13.45
N THR A 319 -12.52 -2.43 -12.71
CA THR A 319 -13.88 -2.77 -13.16
C THR A 319 -14.77 -1.53 -13.30
N ILE A 320 -14.71 -0.60 -12.33
CA ILE A 320 -15.41 0.68 -12.43
C ILE A 320 -14.88 1.49 -13.61
N GLY A 321 -13.57 1.51 -13.84
CA GLY A 321 -12.95 2.18 -14.98
C GLY A 321 -13.47 1.65 -16.33
N ASP A 322 -13.55 0.32 -16.47
CA ASP A 322 -14.07 -0.34 -17.67
C ASP A 322 -15.58 -0.01 -17.88
N LEU A 323 -16.38 0.01 -16.81
CA LEU A 323 -17.80 0.38 -16.86
C LEU A 323 -17.99 1.84 -17.29
N ILE A 324 -17.22 2.75 -16.75
CA ILE A 324 -17.26 4.18 -17.13
C ILE A 324 -16.86 4.34 -18.61
N ASP A 325 -15.80 3.67 -19.07
CA ASP A 325 -15.36 3.72 -20.46
C ASP A 325 -16.40 3.11 -21.42
N MET A 326 -17.13 2.05 -21.02
CA MET A 326 -18.25 1.48 -21.78
C MET A 326 -19.44 2.46 -21.87
N ALA A 327 -19.82 3.06 -20.75
CA ALA A 327 -20.87 4.06 -20.72
C ALA A 327 -20.55 5.27 -21.60
N TRP A 328 -19.31 5.76 -21.53
CA TRP A 328 -18.83 6.85 -22.38
C TRP A 328 -18.82 6.53 -23.88
N ARG A 329 -18.45 5.29 -24.25
CA ARG A 329 -18.48 4.81 -25.64
C ARG A 329 -19.92 4.69 -26.16
N ARG A 330 -20.87 4.25 -25.32
CA ARG A 330 -22.30 4.23 -25.67
C ARG A 330 -22.87 5.62 -25.88
N TRP A 331 -22.47 6.59 -25.06
CA TRP A 331 -22.92 7.98 -25.17
C TRP A 331 -22.31 8.72 -26.36
N ARG A 332 -21.08 8.35 -26.78
CA ARG A 332 -20.42 8.91 -27.98
C ARG A 332 -20.82 8.27 -29.29
N LYS A 333 -21.51 7.16 -29.30
CA LYS A 333 -22.19 6.68 -30.50
C LYS A 333 -23.42 7.56 -30.70
N ALA A 334 -23.20 8.76 -31.28
CA ALA A 334 -24.25 9.56 -31.87
C ALA A 334 -24.97 8.72 -32.95
N PRO A 335 -26.28 8.94 -33.16
CA PRO A 335 -27.04 8.18 -34.14
C PRO A 335 -26.35 8.23 -35.51
N ASP A 336 -26.16 7.07 -36.09
CA ASP A 336 -25.44 6.85 -37.33
C ASP A 336 -25.92 7.77 -38.44
N ALA A 337 -24.95 8.26 -39.20
CA ALA A 337 -25.19 8.81 -40.51
C ALA A 337 -26.09 7.86 -41.31
N ALA A 338 -27.15 8.40 -41.90
CA ALA A 338 -28.05 7.71 -42.78
C ALA A 338 -27.27 6.88 -43.82
N PRO A 339 -27.74 5.68 -44.17
CA PRO A 339 -27.05 4.85 -45.13
C PRO A 339 -26.86 5.63 -46.45
N ILE A 340 -25.61 5.68 -46.91
CA ILE A 340 -25.25 6.27 -48.19
C ILE A 340 -26.07 5.53 -49.26
N PRO A 341 -26.92 6.22 -50.07
CA PRO A 341 -27.69 5.55 -51.08
C PRO A 341 -26.73 4.88 -52.09
N THR A 342 -26.88 3.60 -52.27
CA THR A 342 -26.17 2.83 -53.27
C THR A 342 -26.44 3.44 -54.65
N PRO A 343 -25.42 3.74 -55.47
CA PRO A 343 -25.65 4.20 -56.84
C PRO A 343 -26.48 3.15 -57.58
N ALA A 344 -27.63 3.56 -58.14
CA ALA A 344 -28.43 2.73 -58.98
C ALA A 344 -27.56 2.20 -60.15
N ALA A 345 -27.57 0.89 -60.32
CA ALA A 345 -26.94 0.25 -61.48
C ALA A 345 -27.46 0.91 -62.75
N ALA A 346 -26.55 1.53 -63.50
CA ALA A 346 -26.89 2.04 -64.83
C ALA A 346 -27.28 0.88 -65.69
N ASP A 347 -28.54 0.84 -66.09
CA ASP A 347 -29.08 -0.05 -67.09
C ASP A 347 -28.21 -0.02 -68.38
N SER A 348 -27.51 -1.10 -68.60
CA SER A 348 -26.98 -1.40 -69.94
C SER A 348 -28.13 -1.98 -70.82
N ALA A 349 -28.73 -1.09 -71.60
CA ALA A 349 -29.59 -1.53 -72.76
C ALA A 349 -28.74 -1.68 -74.01
N PRO A 350 -29.18 -2.47 -74.98
CA PRO A 350 -28.44 -3.34 -75.87
C PRO A 350 -27.68 -2.68 -77.01
#